data_30570dfd5caed1423d9555603a7f040f
#
_entry.id   30570dfd5caed1423d9555603a7f040f
#
_cell.length_a   1.000
_cell.length_b   1.000
_cell.length_c   1.000
_cell.angle_alpha   90.00
_cell.angle_beta   90.00
_cell.angle_gamma   90.00
#
_symmetry.space_group_name_H-M   'P 1'
#
loop_
_entity.id
_entity.type
_entity.pdbx_description
1 polymer ?
#
loop_
_entity_poly.entity_id
_entity_poly.type
_entity_poly.pdbx_seq_one_letter_code
_entity_poly.pdbx_strand_id
1 'polypeptide(L)'
;AYGSTGWQPTHEHLAGMYLNSYAGPDNVYKALIGEKEWTDPEFVGAVELLRKHMVDDGYWSGSLENYYALGWDDFHAMFASRGAAMMTIGTWTFGQTTASFADISDEWDWAPFPVLRDGGADPSYLLALGTTMSINASSANPDAAAKVLDFIFSNKDIVLDMAADFQFGEFVVPLYFAADDIRDSVSPQVRRYLVEFADATGKGNF
;
A
#
# COMPACT_ATOMS: atom_id res chain seq x y z
N ALA A 1 12.62 -0.52 -6.88
CA ALA A 1 12.04 -0.67 -8.23
C ALA A 1 10.59 -0.25 -8.23
N TYR A 2 10.11 0.23 -9.35
CA TYR A 2 8.70 0.53 -9.60
C TYR A 2 8.50 0.85 -11.08
N GLY A 3 7.33 0.55 -11.62
CA GLY A 3 7.00 0.82 -13.02
C GLY A 3 5.54 1.19 -13.18
N SER A 4 5.17 1.81 -14.31
CA SER A 4 3.80 2.28 -14.53
C SER A 4 3.19 1.92 -15.88
N THR A 5 3.79 0.97 -16.61
CA THR A 5 3.19 0.46 -17.84
C THR A 5 1.94 -0.37 -17.53
N GLY A 6 0.85 -0.06 -18.20
CA GLY A 6 -0.43 -0.77 -18.09
C GLY A 6 -1.30 -0.33 -16.91
N TRP A 7 -0.72 0.00 -15.78
CA TRP A 7 -1.37 0.59 -14.61
C TRP A 7 -0.58 1.82 -14.17
N GLN A 8 -1.23 2.91 -13.82
CA GLN A 8 -0.57 4.18 -13.54
C GLN A 8 -0.70 4.56 -12.05
N PRO A 9 0.02 3.88 -11.15
CA PRO A 9 -0.08 4.09 -9.71
C PRO A 9 0.71 5.31 -9.19
N THR A 10 1.28 6.13 -10.08
CA THR A 10 2.14 7.27 -9.69
C THR A 10 1.44 8.21 -8.72
N HIS A 11 0.16 8.49 -8.95
CA HIS A 11 -0.61 9.38 -8.08
C HIS A 11 -1.00 8.73 -6.75
N GLU A 12 -1.20 7.41 -6.72
CA GLU A 12 -1.52 6.69 -5.48
C GLU A 12 -0.27 6.40 -4.66
N HIS A 13 0.67 5.64 -5.23
CA HIS A 13 1.76 5.05 -4.50
C HIS A 13 2.97 5.97 -4.35
N LEU A 14 3.20 6.88 -5.30
CA LEU A 14 4.33 7.80 -5.21
C LEU A 14 3.88 9.18 -4.75
N ALA A 15 3.01 9.85 -5.51
CA ALA A 15 2.59 11.20 -5.16
C ALA A 15 1.86 11.24 -3.81
N GLY A 16 0.95 10.30 -3.54
CA GLY A 16 0.25 10.20 -2.27
C GLY A 16 1.18 9.99 -1.09
N MET A 17 2.18 9.10 -1.21
CA MET A 17 3.17 8.88 -0.17
C MET A 17 4.05 10.11 0.07
N TYR A 18 4.55 10.74 -1.02
CA TYR A 18 5.36 11.95 -0.89
C TYR A 18 4.58 13.11 -0.28
N LEU A 19 3.34 13.31 -0.69
CA LEU A 19 2.48 14.35 -0.11
C LEU A 19 2.27 14.12 1.39
N ASN A 20 1.88 12.92 1.79
CA ASN A 20 1.63 12.61 3.21
C ASN A 20 2.91 12.68 4.05
N SER A 21 4.03 12.11 3.59
CA SER A 21 5.28 12.13 4.36
C SER A 21 5.95 13.50 4.42
N TYR A 22 5.78 14.32 3.38
CA TYR A 22 6.42 15.63 3.31
C TYR A 22 5.57 16.75 3.91
N ALA A 23 4.30 16.85 3.48
CA ALA A 23 3.37 17.88 3.93
C ALA A 23 2.63 17.53 5.22
N GLY A 24 2.50 16.24 5.52
CA GLY A 24 1.72 15.69 6.61
C GLY A 24 0.28 15.35 6.23
N PRO A 25 -0.30 14.28 6.79
CA PRO A 25 -1.64 13.80 6.45
C PRO A 25 -2.73 14.83 6.75
N ASP A 26 -2.62 15.59 7.84
CA ASP A 26 -3.59 16.66 8.17
C ASP A 26 -3.65 17.76 7.11
N ASN A 27 -2.49 18.13 6.55
CA ASN A 27 -2.45 19.13 5.50
C ASN A 27 -3.01 18.59 4.19
N VAL A 28 -2.71 17.33 3.86
CA VAL A 28 -3.31 16.64 2.70
C VAL A 28 -4.82 16.59 2.83
N TYR A 29 -5.33 16.19 3.99
CA TYR A 29 -6.78 16.17 4.24
C TYR A 29 -7.42 17.57 4.07
N LYS A 30 -6.81 18.61 4.64
CA LYS A 30 -7.29 19.99 4.46
C LYS A 30 -7.31 20.44 3.02
N ALA A 31 -6.32 20.04 2.22
CA ALA A 31 -6.32 20.35 0.79
C ALA A 31 -7.42 19.57 0.03
N LEU A 32 -7.67 18.32 0.40
CA LEU A 32 -8.75 17.52 -0.20
C LEU A 32 -10.14 18.08 0.06
N ILE A 33 -10.38 18.70 1.23
CA ILE A 33 -11.66 19.34 1.57
C ILE A 33 -11.71 20.84 1.22
N GLY A 34 -10.68 21.38 0.56
CA GLY A 34 -10.65 22.76 0.09
C GLY A 34 -10.29 23.82 1.14
N GLU A 35 -9.73 23.41 2.27
CA GLU A 35 -9.27 24.32 3.35
C GLU A 35 -7.81 24.78 3.13
N LYS A 36 -7.08 24.15 2.23
CA LYS A 36 -5.73 24.51 1.82
C LYS A 36 -5.58 24.45 0.31
N GLU A 37 -4.65 25.24 -0.21
CA GLU A 37 -4.36 25.24 -1.64
C GLU A 37 -3.26 24.21 -1.96
N TRP A 38 -3.41 23.47 -3.05
CA TRP A 38 -2.38 22.55 -3.53
C TRP A 38 -1.08 23.25 -3.97
N THR A 39 -1.12 24.56 -4.07
CA THR A 39 0.03 25.43 -4.35
C THR A 39 0.78 25.89 -3.12
N ASP A 40 0.35 25.49 -1.92
CA ASP A 40 1.07 25.79 -0.69
C ASP A 40 2.48 25.15 -0.71
N PRO A 41 3.48 25.81 -0.09
CA PRO A 41 4.89 25.42 -0.20
C PRO A 41 5.18 23.97 0.18
N GLU A 42 4.46 23.40 1.13
CA GLU A 42 4.66 22.03 1.56
C GLU A 42 4.25 21.01 0.49
N PHE A 43 3.22 21.30 -0.31
CA PHE A 43 2.82 20.43 -1.42
C PHE A 43 3.74 20.58 -2.61
N VAL A 44 4.11 21.83 -2.92
CA VAL A 44 5.09 22.10 -3.98
C VAL A 44 6.42 21.41 -3.66
N GLY A 45 6.91 21.50 -2.41
CA GLY A 45 8.13 20.85 -1.98
C GLY A 45 8.06 19.31 -2.05
N ALA A 46 6.91 18.72 -1.74
CA ALA A 46 6.70 17.28 -1.90
C ALA A 46 6.83 16.82 -3.35
N VAL A 47 6.20 17.56 -4.27
CA VAL A 47 6.24 17.25 -5.72
C VAL A 47 7.64 17.51 -6.30
N GLU A 48 8.31 18.57 -5.88
CA GLU A 48 9.69 18.86 -6.29
C GLU A 48 10.65 17.77 -5.84
N LEU A 49 10.51 17.26 -4.61
CA LEU A 49 11.31 16.16 -4.11
C LEU A 49 11.04 14.87 -4.89
N LEU A 50 9.76 14.54 -5.13
CA LEU A 50 9.39 13.39 -5.99
C LEU A 50 10.03 13.52 -7.37
N ARG A 51 9.89 14.69 -8.00
CA ARG A 51 10.51 14.96 -9.30
C ARG A 51 12.03 14.76 -9.24
N LYS A 52 12.68 15.30 -8.22
CA LYS A 52 14.13 15.13 -8.05
C LYS A 52 14.51 13.65 -7.99
N HIS A 53 13.84 12.87 -7.15
CA HIS A 53 14.12 11.45 -6.98
C HIS A 53 13.83 10.63 -8.25
N MET A 54 12.78 10.98 -9.01
CA MET A 54 12.42 10.27 -10.23
C MET A 54 13.30 10.65 -11.43
N VAL A 55 13.56 11.93 -11.60
CA VAL A 55 14.17 12.47 -12.84
C VAL A 55 15.68 12.67 -12.66
N ASP A 56 16.08 13.35 -11.58
CA ASP A 56 17.47 13.77 -11.41
C ASP A 56 18.32 12.65 -10.78
N ASP A 57 17.78 11.96 -9.79
CA ASP A 57 18.48 10.90 -9.05
C ASP A 57 18.23 9.49 -9.62
N GLY A 58 17.17 9.30 -10.38
CA GLY A 58 16.82 8.01 -11.01
C GLY A 58 16.50 6.89 -10.01
N TYR A 59 16.03 7.20 -8.80
CA TYR A 59 15.77 6.19 -7.76
C TYR A 59 14.67 5.20 -8.15
N TRP A 60 13.74 5.62 -8.98
CA TRP A 60 12.65 4.79 -9.46
C TRP A 60 13.03 4.15 -10.80
N SER A 61 13.50 2.90 -10.72
CA SER A 61 13.90 2.06 -11.88
C SER A 61 15.05 2.62 -12.75
N GLY A 62 15.87 3.50 -12.19
CA GLY A 62 17.08 4.03 -12.83
C GLY A 62 16.86 5.24 -13.74
N SER A 63 15.68 5.40 -14.30
CA SER A 63 15.32 6.55 -15.14
C SER A 63 13.82 6.70 -15.29
N LEU A 64 13.36 7.89 -15.67
CA LEU A 64 11.96 8.14 -15.99
C LEU A 64 11.48 7.32 -17.20
N GLU A 65 12.35 7.10 -18.19
CA GLU A 65 12.04 6.27 -19.35
C GLU A 65 11.76 4.81 -18.92
N ASN A 66 12.64 4.23 -18.12
CA ASN A 66 12.45 2.89 -17.58
C ASN A 66 11.19 2.80 -16.70
N TYR A 67 10.94 3.82 -15.88
CA TYR A 67 9.74 3.86 -15.04
C TYR A 67 8.47 3.73 -15.87
N TYR A 68 8.37 4.40 -17.02
CA TYR A 68 7.21 4.30 -17.91
C TYR A 68 7.23 3.06 -18.81
N ALA A 69 8.36 2.39 -18.97
CA ALA A 69 8.50 1.19 -19.78
C ALA A 69 8.21 -0.10 -19.00
N LEU A 70 8.49 -0.11 -17.69
CA LEU A 70 8.35 -1.31 -16.85
C LEU A 70 6.89 -1.55 -16.45
N GLY A 71 6.43 -2.76 -16.69
CA GLY A 71 5.16 -3.28 -16.22
C GLY A 71 5.24 -3.92 -14.85
N TRP A 72 4.11 -4.46 -14.39
CA TRP A 72 3.98 -5.11 -13.09
C TRP A 72 5.03 -6.21 -12.87
N ASP A 73 5.12 -7.15 -13.78
CA ASP A 73 6.03 -8.29 -13.65
C ASP A 73 7.51 -7.87 -13.72
N ASP A 74 7.81 -6.84 -14.51
CA ASP A 74 9.19 -6.37 -14.72
C ASP A 74 9.80 -5.79 -13.44
N PHE A 75 9.10 -4.91 -12.74
CA PHE A 75 9.65 -4.31 -11.52
C PHE A 75 9.65 -5.28 -10.34
N HIS A 76 8.73 -6.26 -10.30
CA HIS A 76 8.79 -7.36 -9.35
C HIS A 76 10.02 -8.25 -9.62
N ALA A 77 10.25 -8.62 -10.87
CA ALA A 77 11.43 -9.37 -11.27
C ALA A 77 12.74 -8.61 -10.99
N MET A 78 12.73 -7.29 -11.16
CA MET A 78 13.89 -6.43 -10.82
C MET A 78 14.21 -6.50 -9.32
N PHE A 79 13.21 -6.49 -8.45
CA PHE A 79 13.42 -6.64 -7.01
C PHE A 79 13.85 -8.07 -6.67
N ALA A 80 13.17 -9.09 -7.17
CA ALA A 80 13.47 -10.50 -6.93
C ALA A 80 14.89 -10.88 -7.39
N SER A 81 15.36 -10.32 -8.50
CA SER A 81 16.74 -10.52 -9.00
C SER A 81 17.80 -9.66 -8.31
N ARG A 82 17.41 -8.90 -7.28
CA ARG A 82 18.30 -7.96 -6.57
C ARG A 82 18.84 -6.81 -7.45
N GLY A 83 18.17 -6.51 -8.54
CA GLY A 83 18.43 -5.35 -9.38
C GLY A 83 18.00 -4.04 -8.73
N ALA A 84 17.16 -4.11 -7.70
CA ALA A 84 16.79 -2.98 -6.85
C ALA A 84 16.76 -3.40 -5.39
N ALA A 85 17.26 -2.53 -4.51
CA ALA A 85 17.30 -2.77 -3.07
C ALA A 85 15.95 -2.58 -2.39
N MET A 86 15.05 -1.78 -2.98
CA MET A 86 13.75 -1.44 -2.42
C MET A 86 12.68 -1.38 -3.51
N MET A 87 11.45 -1.63 -3.10
CA MET A 87 10.27 -1.53 -3.95
C MET A 87 9.14 -0.86 -3.15
N THR A 88 8.48 0.11 -3.74
CA THR A 88 7.27 0.70 -3.15
C THR A 88 6.07 -0.10 -3.64
N ILE A 89 5.32 -0.69 -2.72
CA ILE A 89 4.22 -1.58 -3.07
C ILE A 89 3.21 -1.67 -1.92
N GLY A 90 2.05 -2.22 -2.19
CA GLY A 90 1.02 -2.48 -1.19
C GLY A 90 0.91 -3.95 -0.79
N THR A 91 -0.01 -4.22 0.12
CA THR A 91 -0.24 -5.55 0.73
C THR A 91 -0.59 -6.65 -0.25
N TRP A 92 -1.21 -6.30 -1.38
CA TRP A 92 -1.55 -7.24 -2.46
C TRP A 92 -0.34 -7.95 -3.08
N THR A 93 0.84 -7.41 -2.89
CA THR A 93 2.09 -8.01 -3.37
C THR A 93 2.38 -9.36 -2.72
N PHE A 94 1.98 -9.58 -1.48
CA PHE A 94 2.26 -10.83 -0.78
C PHE A 94 1.65 -12.05 -1.47
N GLY A 95 0.44 -11.95 -1.98
CA GLY A 95 -0.22 -13.04 -2.72
C GLY A 95 0.34 -13.22 -4.13
N GLN A 96 0.62 -12.13 -4.83
CA GLN A 96 1.04 -12.17 -6.24
C GLN A 96 2.54 -12.46 -6.42
N THR A 97 3.35 -12.17 -5.43
CA THR A 97 4.81 -12.28 -5.51
C THR A 97 5.35 -13.60 -5.02
N THR A 98 4.52 -14.50 -4.49
CA THR A 98 4.98 -15.80 -4.01
C THR A 98 5.76 -16.55 -5.09
N ALA A 99 5.33 -16.48 -6.35
CA ALA A 99 6.04 -17.08 -7.46
C ALA A 99 7.34 -16.35 -7.82
N SER A 100 7.35 -15.02 -7.74
CA SER A 100 8.51 -14.18 -8.09
C SER A 100 9.52 -14.07 -6.94
N PHE A 101 9.06 -14.22 -5.69
CA PHE A 101 9.88 -14.04 -4.50
C PHE A 101 10.15 -15.34 -3.72
N ALA A 102 9.65 -16.48 -4.20
CA ALA A 102 9.81 -17.76 -3.52
C ALA A 102 11.26 -18.03 -3.12
N ASP A 103 12.20 -17.74 -4.01
CA ASP A 103 13.63 -17.99 -3.80
C ASP A 103 14.32 -16.98 -2.90
N ILE A 104 13.67 -15.85 -2.60
CA ILE A 104 14.21 -14.75 -1.75
C ILE A 104 13.29 -14.42 -0.58
N SER A 105 12.30 -15.25 -0.28
CA SER A 105 11.25 -14.98 0.70
C SER A 105 11.77 -14.65 2.11
N ASP A 106 12.92 -15.19 2.48
CA ASP A 106 13.56 -14.95 3.79
C ASP A 106 14.54 -13.76 3.78
N GLU A 107 14.75 -13.12 2.62
CA GLU A 107 15.77 -12.08 2.44
C GLU A 107 15.18 -10.66 2.31
N TRP A 108 13.87 -10.51 2.32
CA TRP A 108 13.21 -9.21 2.23
C TRP A 108 12.28 -8.96 3.43
N ASP A 109 12.04 -7.69 3.67
CA ASP A 109 11.18 -7.22 4.73
C ASP A 109 10.52 -5.90 4.28
N TRP A 110 9.59 -5.37 5.05
CA TRP A 110 8.92 -4.11 4.77
C TRP A 110 9.17 -3.07 5.86
N ALA A 111 9.02 -1.81 5.47
CA ALA A 111 9.09 -0.68 6.37
C ALA A 111 8.04 0.36 5.98
N PRO A 112 7.57 1.18 6.90
CA PRO A 112 6.78 2.34 6.58
C PRO A 112 7.58 3.30 5.69
N PHE A 113 6.87 4.14 4.95
CA PHE A 113 7.51 5.15 4.12
C PHE A 113 8.30 6.13 5.02
N PRO A 114 9.55 6.46 4.68
CA PRO A 114 10.43 7.21 5.57
C PRO A 114 10.04 8.69 5.68
N VAL A 115 10.56 9.35 6.70
CA VAL A 115 10.53 10.81 6.81
C VAL A 115 11.31 11.42 5.64
N LEU A 116 10.68 12.31 4.89
CA LEU A 116 11.28 12.91 3.69
C LEU A 116 11.97 14.23 3.92
N ARG A 117 11.77 14.88 5.08
CA ARG A 117 12.42 16.13 5.46
C ARG A 117 12.48 16.29 6.97
N ASP A 118 13.37 17.14 7.45
CA ASP A 118 13.42 17.52 8.86
C ASP A 118 12.07 18.15 9.28
N GLY A 119 11.50 17.66 10.36
CA GLY A 119 10.17 18.09 10.83
C GLY A 119 9.02 17.66 9.94
N GLY A 120 9.22 16.70 9.05
CA GLY A 120 8.16 16.03 8.31
C GLY A 120 7.32 15.11 9.19
N ALA A 121 6.30 14.48 8.60
CA ALA A 121 5.47 13.50 9.30
C ALA A 121 6.31 12.27 9.70
N ASP A 122 5.93 11.65 10.81
CA ASP A 122 6.52 10.39 11.24
C ASP A 122 6.35 9.30 10.17
N PRO A 123 7.26 8.31 10.13
CA PRO A 123 7.12 7.19 9.19
C PRO A 123 5.75 6.53 9.34
N SER A 124 5.04 6.41 8.24
CA SER A 124 3.67 5.88 8.23
C SER A 124 3.42 5.00 7.01
N TYR A 125 2.40 4.16 7.12
CA TYR A 125 1.86 3.44 5.98
C TYR A 125 0.77 4.29 5.33
N LEU A 126 0.69 4.25 4.00
CA LEU A 126 -0.44 4.85 3.31
C LEU A 126 -1.62 3.87 3.35
N LEU A 127 -2.69 4.27 4.01
CA LEU A 127 -3.95 3.54 3.98
C LEU A 127 -4.73 3.99 2.73
N ALA A 128 -4.92 3.07 1.80
CA ALA A 128 -5.76 3.28 0.62
C ALA A 128 -6.99 2.38 0.68
N LEU A 129 -8.14 2.91 0.30
CA LEU A 129 -9.33 2.10 0.01
C LEU A 129 -9.18 1.52 -1.40
N GLY A 130 -8.35 0.48 -1.53
CA GLY A 130 -8.02 -0.12 -2.82
C GLY A 130 -9.18 -0.87 -3.45
N THR A 131 -9.84 -1.71 -2.66
CA THR A 131 -10.98 -2.51 -3.13
C THR A 131 -12.19 -2.28 -2.27
N THR A 132 -13.30 -1.89 -2.88
CA THR A 132 -14.58 -1.73 -2.23
C THR A 132 -15.60 -2.67 -2.85
N MET A 133 -16.45 -3.29 -2.02
CA MET A 133 -17.59 -4.04 -2.50
C MET A 133 -18.84 -3.18 -2.40
N SER A 134 -19.59 -3.12 -3.48
CA SER A 134 -20.80 -2.32 -3.58
C SER A 134 -21.98 -3.15 -4.06
N ILE A 135 -23.17 -2.82 -3.57
CA ILE A 135 -24.39 -3.45 -4.05
C ILE A 135 -24.90 -2.63 -5.24
N ASN A 136 -25.10 -3.28 -6.38
CA ASN A 136 -25.65 -2.62 -7.55
C ASN A 136 -27.06 -2.09 -7.25
N ALA A 137 -27.29 -0.80 -7.48
CA ALA A 137 -28.59 -0.16 -7.27
C ALA A 137 -29.73 -0.79 -8.09
N SER A 138 -29.41 -1.47 -9.20
CA SER A 138 -30.35 -2.21 -10.05
C SER A 138 -30.48 -3.69 -9.67
N SER A 139 -29.93 -4.12 -8.54
CA SER A 139 -30.07 -5.51 -8.08
C SER A 139 -31.54 -5.86 -7.84
N ALA A 140 -31.94 -7.02 -8.28
CA ALA A 140 -33.28 -7.55 -7.97
C ALA A 140 -33.41 -7.98 -6.49
N ASN A 141 -32.29 -8.18 -5.78
CA ASN A 141 -32.25 -8.67 -4.40
C ASN A 141 -31.21 -7.91 -3.56
N PRO A 142 -31.33 -6.59 -3.38
CA PRO A 142 -30.33 -5.79 -2.67
C PRO A 142 -30.19 -6.20 -1.19
N ASP A 143 -31.29 -6.55 -0.53
CA ASP A 143 -31.28 -6.99 0.88
C ASP A 143 -30.54 -8.32 1.07
N ALA A 144 -30.67 -9.23 0.11
CA ALA A 144 -29.92 -10.49 0.15
C ALA A 144 -28.43 -10.26 -0.08
N ALA A 145 -28.06 -9.37 -1.00
CA ALA A 145 -26.69 -8.97 -1.22
C ALA A 145 -26.08 -8.31 0.02
N ALA A 146 -26.82 -7.41 0.69
CA ALA A 146 -26.40 -6.79 1.93
C ALA A 146 -26.14 -7.83 3.04
N LYS A 147 -27.00 -8.83 3.19
CA LYS A 147 -26.79 -9.92 4.16
C LYS A 147 -25.55 -10.76 3.86
N VAL A 148 -25.21 -10.97 2.59
CA VAL A 148 -24.00 -11.70 2.21
C VAL A 148 -22.77 -10.89 2.58
N LEU A 149 -22.74 -9.60 2.30
CA LEU A 149 -21.62 -8.74 2.68
C LEU A 149 -21.48 -8.65 4.20
N ASP A 150 -22.59 -8.45 4.91
CA ASP A 150 -22.58 -8.42 6.37
C ASP A 150 -22.07 -9.76 6.94
N PHE A 151 -22.51 -10.89 6.43
CA PHE A 151 -22.07 -12.22 6.86
C PHE A 151 -20.56 -12.41 6.66
N ILE A 152 -20.02 -11.99 5.52
CA ILE A 152 -18.58 -12.11 5.22
C ILE A 152 -17.76 -11.22 6.16
N PHE A 153 -18.10 -9.93 6.24
CA PHE A 153 -17.24 -8.94 6.92
C PHE A 153 -17.46 -8.83 8.42
N SER A 154 -18.61 -9.29 8.95
CA SER A 154 -18.82 -9.36 10.40
C SER A 154 -18.38 -10.69 11.03
N ASN A 155 -18.07 -11.69 10.21
CA ASN A 155 -17.61 -12.99 10.70
C ASN A 155 -16.09 -13.04 10.77
N LYS A 156 -15.54 -12.87 11.99
CA LYS A 156 -14.11 -12.86 12.25
C LYS A 156 -13.38 -14.09 11.71
N ASP A 157 -13.97 -15.28 11.84
CA ASP A 157 -13.32 -16.52 11.39
C ASP A 157 -13.19 -16.57 9.87
N ILE A 158 -14.21 -16.12 9.14
CA ILE A 158 -14.16 -16.03 7.68
C ILE A 158 -13.08 -15.03 7.26
N VAL A 159 -13.06 -13.85 7.89
CA VAL A 159 -12.06 -12.81 7.57
C VAL A 159 -10.64 -13.31 7.86
N LEU A 160 -10.42 -14.03 8.96
CA LEU A 160 -9.14 -14.64 9.29
C LEU A 160 -8.75 -15.75 8.30
N ASP A 161 -9.71 -16.56 7.86
CA ASP A 161 -9.46 -17.57 6.83
C ASP A 161 -9.07 -16.94 5.49
N MET A 162 -9.76 -15.87 5.09
CA MET A 162 -9.41 -15.10 3.90
C MET A 162 -8.02 -14.46 4.02
N ALA A 163 -7.68 -13.89 5.18
CA ALA A 163 -6.36 -13.31 5.42
C ALA A 163 -5.23 -14.36 5.45
N ALA A 164 -5.53 -15.59 5.82
CA ALA A 164 -4.58 -16.70 5.79
C ALA A 164 -4.36 -17.28 4.39
N ASP A 165 -5.30 -17.06 3.46
CA ASP A 165 -5.16 -17.45 2.07
C ASP A 165 -4.36 -16.36 1.32
N PHE A 166 -3.21 -16.75 0.76
CA PHE A 166 -2.34 -15.86 0.01
C PHE A 166 -3.02 -15.15 -1.16
N GLN A 167 -4.08 -15.73 -1.72
CA GLN A 167 -4.81 -15.14 -2.84
C GLN A 167 -5.79 -14.05 -2.38
N PHE A 168 -6.26 -14.11 -1.15
CA PHE A 168 -7.25 -13.19 -0.59
C PHE A 168 -6.71 -12.30 0.53
N GLY A 169 -5.64 -12.72 1.21
CA GLY A 169 -5.03 -11.97 2.32
C GLY A 169 -4.59 -10.55 1.94
N GLU A 170 -4.29 -10.33 0.68
CA GLU A 170 -3.93 -9.03 0.13
C GLU A 170 -5.04 -7.96 0.20
N PHE A 171 -6.31 -8.41 0.20
CA PHE A 171 -7.48 -7.52 0.16
C PHE A 171 -8.12 -7.31 1.54
N VAL A 172 -7.71 -8.07 2.53
CA VAL A 172 -8.28 -7.96 3.87
C VAL A 172 -7.40 -7.08 4.73
N VAL A 173 -7.82 -5.86 4.92
CA VAL A 173 -7.17 -4.94 5.85
C VAL A 173 -7.48 -5.41 7.27
N PRO A 174 -6.48 -5.78 8.08
CA PRO A 174 -6.69 -6.29 9.43
C PRO A 174 -7.04 -5.19 10.45
N LEU A 175 -7.92 -4.28 10.08
CA LEU A 175 -8.39 -3.19 10.96
C LEU A 175 -9.10 -3.69 12.22
N TYR A 176 -9.52 -4.95 12.22
CA TYR A 176 -10.29 -5.58 13.30
C TYR A 176 -9.49 -6.62 14.08
N PHE A 177 -8.20 -6.82 13.73
CA PHE A 177 -7.40 -7.87 14.37
C PHE A 177 -6.51 -7.30 15.45
N ALA A 178 -6.57 -7.91 16.63
CA ALA A 178 -5.45 -7.86 17.56
C ALA A 178 -4.33 -8.79 17.05
N ALA A 179 -3.10 -8.53 17.45
CA ALA A 179 -1.95 -9.36 17.09
C ALA A 179 -2.16 -10.85 17.46
N ASP A 180 -2.87 -11.12 18.56
CA ASP A 180 -3.19 -12.47 19.04
C ASP A 180 -4.20 -13.23 18.16
N ASP A 181 -4.91 -12.52 17.28
CA ASP A 181 -5.90 -13.12 16.38
C ASP A 181 -5.25 -13.73 15.13
N ILE A 182 -3.99 -13.43 14.88
CA ILE A 182 -3.28 -13.82 13.66
C ILE A 182 -2.85 -15.28 13.76
N ARG A 183 -3.33 -16.10 12.82
CA ARG A 183 -3.11 -17.54 12.81
C ARG A 183 -1.66 -17.91 12.50
N ASP A 184 -1.18 -18.99 13.10
CA ASP A 184 0.16 -19.55 12.85
C ASP A 184 0.32 -20.13 11.43
N SER A 185 -0.80 -20.32 10.70
CA SER A 185 -0.80 -20.80 9.32
C SER A 185 -0.33 -19.76 8.29
N VAL A 186 -0.24 -18.49 8.69
CA VAL A 186 0.28 -17.43 7.84
C VAL A 186 1.81 -17.48 7.85
N SER A 187 2.46 -17.22 6.71
CA SER A 187 3.93 -17.23 6.64
C SER A 187 4.54 -16.24 7.66
N PRO A 188 5.76 -16.50 8.16
CA PRO A 188 6.39 -15.63 9.15
C PRO A 188 6.47 -14.16 8.71
N GLN A 189 6.76 -13.87 7.45
CA GLN A 189 6.83 -12.52 6.91
C GLN A 189 5.45 -11.84 6.88
N VAL A 190 4.44 -12.54 6.35
CA VAL A 190 3.07 -12.02 6.31
C VAL A 190 2.52 -11.84 7.71
N ARG A 191 2.78 -12.78 8.62
CA ARG A 191 2.39 -12.67 10.02
C ARG A 191 2.99 -11.43 10.68
N ARG A 192 4.29 -11.22 10.52
CA ARG A 192 4.98 -10.04 11.05
C ARG A 192 4.35 -8.76 10.51
N TYR A 193 4.11 -8.69 9.20
CA TYR A 193 3.42 -7.56 8.60
C TYR A 193 2.05 -7.31 9.24
N LEU A 194 1.20 -8.33 9.34
CA LEU A 194 -0.14 -8.19 9.91
C LEU A 194 -0.10 -7.70 11.37
N VAL A 195 0.87 -8.16 12.16
CA VAL A 195 1.08 -7.70 13.56
C VAL A 195 1.50 -6.23 13.58
N GLU A 196 2.49 -5.85 12.79
CA GLU A 196 2.98 -4.48 12.71
C GLU A 196 1.89 -3.53 12.19
N PHE A 197 1.11 -3.97 11.23
CA PHE A 197 -0.01 -3.22 10.68
C PHE A 197 -1.15 -3.03 11.70
N ALA A 198 -1.52 -4.09 12.42
CA ALA A 198 -2.50 -4.02 13.50
C ALA A 198 -2.04 -3.07 14.63
N ASP A 199 -0.76 -3.11 14.95
CA ASP A 199 -0.13 -2.21 15.94
C ASP A 199 -0.15 -0.74 15.44
N ALA A 200 0.17 -0.50 14.18
CA ALA A 200 0.15 0.81 13.58
C ALA A 200 -1.28 1.39 13.53
N THR A 201 -2.27 0.57 13.13
CA THR A 201 -3.69 0.98 13.14
C THR A 201 -4.17 1.32 14.53
N GLY A 202 -3.80 0.51 15.52
CA GLY A 202 -4.14 0.76 16.93
C GLY A 202 -3.55 2.05 17.50
N LYS A 203 -2.44 2.51 16.94
CA LYS A 203 -1.76 3.77 17.34
C LYS A 203 -2.13 4.98 16.49
N GLY A 204 -2.92 4.79 15.44
CA GLY A 204 -3.30 5.88 14.52
C GLY A 204 -2.17 6.34 13.59
N ASN A 205 -1.20 5.49 13.31
CA ASN A 205 -0.05 5.79 12.44
C ASN A 205 -0.39 5.57 10.94
N PHE A 206 -1.37 6.31 10.44
CA PHE A 206 -1.77 6.33 9.02
C PHE A 206 -1.76 7.74 8.46
#